data_99fb9f5858322dd98df5982860f03cb8
#
_entry.id   99fb9f5858322dd98df5982860f03cb8
#
_cell.length_a   1.000
_cell.length_b   1.000
_cell.length_c   1.000
_cell.angle_alpha   90.00
_cell.angle_beta   90.00
_cell.angle_gamma   90.00
#
_symmetry.space_group_name_H-M   'P 1'
#
loop_
_entity.id
_entity.type
_entity.pdbx_description
1 polymer ?
#
loop_
_entity_poly.entity_id
_entity_poly.type
_entity_poly.pdbx_seq_one_letter_code
_entity_poly.pdbx_strand_id
1 'polypeptide(L)'
;IKTDSIKIPDATPEIIAYCMDFAKKYGYTFEHEATYERMCLVNNAVYIAKYMTADRCEALYGYTPGDCKDEGGEWTATGTQFQVPYVFKTLFSKEKIEFTDLCETKTVSKGAIYLDKNEDLPEGEHNYIFVGRVGQFCPIMPGKGGALLLREAGLTDTGERKYASVTGAKDYRWLESEAVYQLQMQEDIDKRYFNREVDEAVEEISKYGDFNWFVGDDGVAPWTAPDLPWSDAQEEAARNFDVR
;
A
#
# COMPACT_ATOMS: atom_id res chain seq x y z
N ILE A 1 -18.32 -6.72 -12.23
CA ILE A 1 -17.35 -6.21 -13.21
C ILE A 1 -17.22 -4.73 -12.95
N LYS A 2 -16.06 -4.28 -12.53
CA LYS A 2 -15.75 -2.85 -12.33
C LYS A 2 -14.98 -2.26 -13.51
N THR A 3 -14.42 -3.12 -14.34
CA THR A 3 -13.60 -2.78 -15.50
C THR A 3 -14.05 -3.61 -16.69
N ASP A 4 -13.59 -3.28 -17.84
CA ASP A 4 -13.75 -3.95 -19.11
C ASP A 4 -12.77 -5.13 -19.31
N SER A 5 -12.08 -5.56 -18.26
CA SER A 5 -11.13 -6.67 -18.28
C SER A 5 -11.68 -7.93 -17.63
N ILE A 6 -11.22 -9.09 -18.09
CA ILE A 6 -11.47 -10.41 -17.49
C ILE A 6 -10.14 -11.04 -17.07
N LYS A 7 -10.13 -11.71 -15.93
CA LYS A 7 -8.99 -12.48 -15.44
C LYS A 7 -9.35 -13.97 -15.49
N ILE A 8 -8.54 -14.74 -16.17
CA ILE A 8 -8.81 -16.16 -16.42
C ILE A 8 -7.65 -16.97 -15.83
N PRO A 9 -7.88 -17.77 -14.78
CA PRO A 9 -6.86 -18.68 -14.25
C PRO A 9 -6.46 -19.70 -15.32
N ASP A 10 -5.16 -20.03 -15.37
CA ASP A 10 -4.59 -21.06 -16.24
C ASP A 10 -5.03 -20.95 -17.73
N ALA A 11 -5.13 -19.72 -18.23
CA ALA A 11 -5.58 -19.46 -19.59
C ALA A 11 -4.62 -20.07 -20.61
N THR A 12 -5.15 -20.98 -21.46
CA THR A 12 -4.42 -21.52 -22.60
C THR A 12 -4.57 -20.59 -23.82
N PRO A 13 -3.68 -20.71 -24.85
CA PRO A 13 -3.83 -19.96 -26.11
C PRO A 13 -5.21 -20.10 -26.74
N GLU A 14 -5.83 -21.29 -26.67
CA GLU A 14 -7.16 -21.56 -27.22
C GLU A 14 -8.25 -20.81 -26.45
N ILE A 15 -8.16 -20.73 -25.11
CA ILE A 15 -9.11 -19.98 -24.28
C ILE A 15 -9.02 -18.49 -24.59
N ILE A 16 -7.81 -17.96 -24.73
CA ILE A 16 -7.59 -16.56 -25.08
C ILE A 16 -8.18 -16.25 -26.47
N ALA A 17 -7.87 -17.08 -27.48
CA ALA A 17 -8.42 -16.94 -28.83
C ALA A 17 -9.95 -17.01 -28.83
N TYR A 18 -10.54 -17.94 -28.06
CA TYR A 18 -11.98 -18.05 -27.93
C TYR A 18 -12.61 -16.76 -27.33
N CYS A 19 -12.03 -16.18 -26.30
CA CYS A 19 -12.52 -14.94 -25.69
C CYS A 19 -12.48 -13.78 -26.68
N MET A 20 -11.37 -13.64 -27.43
CA MET A 20 -11.23 -12.61 -28.46
C MET A 20 -12.26 -12.77 -29.60
N ASP A 21 -12.46 -14.00 -30.08
CA ASP A 21 -13.41 -14.26 -31.15
C ASP A 21 -14.87 -14.15 -30.69
N PHE A 22 -15.15 -14.53 -29.44
CA PHE A 22 -16.47 -14.33 -28.87
C PHE A 22 -16.84 -12.85 -28.76
N ALA A 23 -15.90 -12.01 -28.28
CA ALA A 23 -16.11 -10.57 -28.15
C ALA A 23 -16.43 -9.90 -29.50
N LYS A 24 -15.74 -10.30 -30.58
CA LYS A 24 -15.98 -9.79 -31.95
C LYS A 24 -17.42 -9.98 -32.41
N LYS A 25 -18.09 -11.06 -32.02
CA LYS A 25 -19.50 -11.31 -32.38
C LYS A 25 -20.44 -10.24 -31.88
N TYR A 26 -20.04 -9.53 -30.81
CA TYR A 26 -20.81 -8.47 -30.20
C TYR A 26 -20.25 -7.08 -30.46
N GLY A 27 -19.27 -6.95 -31.37
CA GLY A 27 -18.65 -5.69 -31.75
C GLY A 27 -17.60 -5.17 -30.77
N TYR A 28 -17.09 -6.02 -29.87
CA TYR A 28 -16.01 -5.68 -28.94
C TYR A 28 -14.67 -6.23 -29.43
N THR A 29 -13.59 -5.54 -29.05
CA THR A 29 -12.23 -6.03 -29.25
C THR A 29 -11.61 -6.28 -27.88
N PHE A 30 -11.17 -7.52 -27.63
CA PHE A 30 -10.32 -7.84 -26.48
C PHE A 30 -8.89 -7.98 -26.92
N GLU A 31 -7.99 -7.53 -26.07
CA GLU A 31 -6.56 -7.70 -26.19
C GLU A 31 -6.05 -8.55 -25.01
N HIS A 32 -5.02 -9.34 -25.26
CA HIS A 32 -4.28 -10.02 -24.19
C HIS A 32 -3.23 -9.05 -23.67
N GLU A 33 -3.59 -8.24 -22.67
CA GLU A 33 -2.72 -7.19 -22.12
C GLU A 33 -1.58 -7.79 -21.29
N ALA A 34 -1.90 -8.75 -20.41
CA ALA A 34 -0.94 -9.31 -19.47
C ALA A 34 -1.21 -10.77 -19.13
N THR A 35 -0.17 -11.49 -18.79
CA THR A 35 -0.21 -12.74 -18.04
C THR A 35 0.54 -12.56 -16.74
N TYR A 36 -0.04 -13.06 -15.66
CA TYR A 36 0.58 -13.02 -14.34
C TYR A 36 1.12 -14.39 -13.96
N GLU A 37 2.34 -14.40 -13.48
CA GLU A 37 2.98 -15.60 -12.93
C GLU A 37 2.38 -15.99 -11.58
N ARG A 38 2.01 -14.96 -10.82
CA ARG A 38 1.36 -15.06 -9.51
C ARG A 38 0.34 -13.95 -9.38
N MET A 39 -0.81 -14.23 -8.80
CA MET A 39 -1.84 -13.24 -8.56
C MET A 39 -2.63 -13.59 -7.29
N CYS A 40 -2.74 -12.63 -6.38
CA CYS A 40 -3.66 -12.66 -5.26
C CYS A 40 -4.80 -11.68 -5.53
N LEU A 41 -5.98 -12.19 -5.81
CA LEU A 41 -7.19 -11.40 -6.03
C LEU A 41 -7.97 -11.29 -4.71
N VAL A 42 -7.77 -10.19 -3.99
CA VAL A 42 -8.43 -9.93 -2.70
C VAL A 42 -9.92 -9.64 -2.87
N ASN A 43 -10.27 -8.84 -3.90
CA ASN A 43 -11.65 -8.58 -4.30
C ASN A 43 -11.70 -8.02 -5.72
N ASN A 44 -12.89 -7.67 -6.21
CA ASN A 44 -13.10 -7.18 -7.58
C ASN A 44 -12.28 -5.93 -8.00
N ALA A 45 -11.63 -5.26 -7.06
CA ALA A 45 -10.90 -4.02 -7.31
C ALA A 45 -9.50 -4.01 -6.69
N VAL A 46 -9.16 -5.01 -5.89
CA VAL A 46 -7.92 -5.07 -5.13
C VAL A 46 -7.21 -6.39 -5.43
N TYR A 47 -6.04 -6.28 -6.01
CA TYR A 47 -5.15 -7.42 -6.25
C TYR A 47 -3.69 -7.01 -6.17
N ILE A 48 -2.84 -8.00 -6.00
CA ILE A 48 -1.39 -7.92 -6.17
C ILE A 48 -0.98 -9.05 -7.10
N ALA A 49 -0.13 -8.76 -8.09
CA ALA A 49 0.29 -9.73 -9.08
C ALA A 49 1.73 -9.50 -9.54
N LYS A 50 2.39 -10.56 -9.99
CA LYS A 50 3.70 -10.52 -10.64
C LYS A 50 3.53 -10.83 -12.11
N TYR A 51 3.99 -9.94 -12.98
CA TYR A 51 3.96 -10.17 -14.43
C TYR A 51 4.83 -11.37 -14.81
N MET A 52 4.35 -12.17 -15.74
CA MET A 52 5.15 -13.22 -16.36
C MET A 52 6.23 -12.59 -17.22
N THR A 53 7.44 -13.16 -17.20
CA THR A 53 8.54 -12.67 -18.04
C THR A 53 8.26 -12.87 -19.52
N ALA A 54 8.85 -12.01 -20.36
CA ALA A 54 8.68 -12.08 -21.82
C ALA A 54 9.03 -13.45 -22.39
N ASP A 55 10.15 -14.04 -21.96
CA ASP A 55 10.61 -15.37 -22.43
C ASP A 55 9.60 -16.47 -22.11
N ARG A 56 8.97 -16.42 -20.93
CA ARG A 56 7.93 -17.39 -20.54
C ARG A 56 6.65 -17.21 -21.31
N CYS A 57 6.25 -15.97 -21.59
CA CYS A 57 5.10 -15.67 -22.43
C CYS A 57 5.33 -16.18 -23.85
N GLU A 58 6.50 -15.93 -24.43
CA GLU A 58 6.86 -16.40 -25.77
C GLU A 58 6.83 -17.94 -25.84
N ALA A 59 7.38 -18.62 -24.83
CA ALA A 59 7.36 -20.07 -24.76
C ALA A 59 5.93 -20.66 -24.64
N LEU A 60 5.02 -19.96 -23.96
CA LEU A 60 3.67 -20.46 -23.69
C LEU A 60 2.67 -20.12 -24.82
N TYR A 61 2.77 -18.90 -25.35
CA TYR A 61 1.78 -18.36 -26.29
C TYR A 61 2.33 -18.16 -27.71
N GLY A 62 3.66 -18.19 -27.91
CA GLY A 62 4.30 -17.81 -29.17
C GLY A 62 4.34 -16.29 -29.42
N TYR A 63 4.01 -15.51 -28.42
CA TYR A 63 4.10 -14.03 -28.40
C TYR A 63 4.16 -13.52 -26.96
N THR A 64 4.52 -12.24 -26.79
CA THR A 64 4.55 -11.57 -25.49
C THR A 64 3.46 -10.50 -25.43
N PRO A 65 2.52 -10.55 -24.44
CA PRO A 65 1.57 -9.47 -24.19
C PRO A 65 2.26 -8.13 -23.89
N GLY A 66 1.58 -7.00 -24.16
CA GLY A 66 2.14 -5.67 -24.04
C GLY A 66 2.78 -5.40 -22.68
N ASP A 67 2.01 -5.56 -21.61
CA ASP A 67 2.50 -5.30 -20.24
C ASP A 67 3.65 -6.25 -19.85
N CYS A 68 3.59 -7.51 -20.26
CA CYS A 68 4.68 -8.47 -19.98
C CYS A 68 5.97 -8.16 -20.74
N LYS A 69 5.88 -7.42 -21.84
CA LYS A 69 7.06 -6.96 -22.59
C LYS A 69 7.77 -5.83 -21.87
N ASP A 70 7.01 -4.93 -21.27
CA ASP A 70 7.51 -3.72 -20.64
C ASP A 70 7.85 -3.94 -19.16
N GLU A 71 7.06 -4.76 -18.46
CA GLU A 71 7.13 -4.96 -16.99
C GLU A 71 7.32 -6.42 -16.57
N GLY A 72 7.76 -7.29 -17.49
CA GLY A 72 7.92 -8.73 -17.23
C GLY A 72 8.83 -9.04 -16.05
N GLY A 73 8.30 -9.79 -15.07
CA GLY A 73 8.97 -10.13 -13.81
C GLY A 73 8.76 -9.11 -12.69
N GLU A 74 8.17 -7.96 -12.96
CA GLU A 74 7.85 -6.94 -11.96
C GLU A 74 6.51 -7.20 -11.27
N TRP A 75 6.32 -6.57 -10.12
CA TRP A 75 5.08 -6.61 -9.37
C TRP A 75 4.19 -5.43 -9.72
N THR A 76 2.89 -5.66 -9.71
CA THR A 76 1.87 -4.62 -9.85
C THR A 76 0.78 -4.81 -8.80
N ALA A 77 0.18 -3.72 -8.33
CA ALA A 77 -0.86 -3.76 -7.32
C ALA A 77 -1.98 -2.76 -7.61
N THR A 78 -3.18 -3.10 -7.18
CA THR A 78 -4.30 -2.18 -7.03
C THR A 78 -4.78 -2.20 -5.58
N GLY A 79 -5.36 -1.09 -5.13
CA GLY A 79 -5.82 -0.93 -3.76
C GLY A 79 -4.78 -0.23 -2.88
N THR A 80 -5.27 0.70 -2.06
CA THR A 80 -4.43 1.62 -1.28
C THR A 80 -3.49 0.89 -0.33
N GLN A 81 -3.92 -0.23 0.28
CA GLN A 81 -3.11 -1.00 1.22
C GLN A 81 -1.85 -1.61 0.60
N PHE A 82 -1.85 -1.88 -0.72
CA PHE A 82 -0.68 -2.44 -1.42
C PHE A 82 0.11 -1.40 -2.20
N GLN A 83 -0.50 -0.25 -2.50
CA GLN A 83 0.12 0.83 -3.27
C GLN A 83 0.86 1.85 -2.41
N VAL A 84 0.79 1.77 -1.08
CA VAL A 84 1.65 2.57 -0.20
C VAL A 84 3.11 2.27 -0.55
N PRO A 85 3.92 3.26 -0.95
CA PRO A 85 5.26 2.99 -1.49
C PRO A 85 6.15 2.19 -0.55
N TYR A 86 6.10 2.47 0.75
CA TYR A 86 6.84 1.70 1.74
C TYR A 86 6.43 0.23 1.76
N VAL A 87 5.13 -0.07 1.75
CA VAL A 87 4.60 -1.44 1.73
C VAL A 87 5.00 -2.16 0.45
N PHE A 88 4.77 -1.51 -0.70
CA PHE A 88 5.07 -2.08 -2.01
C PHE A 88 6.56 -2.40 -2.16
N LYS A 89 7.43 -1.45 -1.83
CA LYS A 89 8.88 -1.65 -1.88
C LYS A 89 9.36 -2.71 -0.88
N THR A 90 8.82 -2.71 0.33
CA THR A 90 9.21 -3.69 1.35
C THR A 90 8.83 -5.11 0.97
N LEU A 91 7.61 -5.33 0.49
CA LEU A 91 7.09 -6.67 0.25
C LEU A 91 7.38 -7.20 -1.15
N PHE A 92 7.35 -6.35 -2.18
CA PHE A 92 7.30 -6.78 -3.57
C PHE A 92 8.51 -6.35 -4.39
N SER A 93 8.73 -5.06 -4.65
CA SER A 93 9.80 -4.64 -5.56
C SER A 93 11.20 -4.73 -4.96
N LYS A 94 11.31 -4.77 -3.62
CA LYS A 94 12.61 -4.82 -2.89
C LYS A 94 13.54 -3.64 -3.20
N GLU A 95 12.99 -2.56 -3.69
CA GLU A 95 13.72 -1.34 -3.92
C GLU A 95 14.12 -0.67 -2.61
N LYS A 96 15.15 0.17 -2.68
CA LYS A 96 15.60 0.95 -1.53
C LYS A 96 14.50 1.90 -1.05
N ILE A 97 14.21 1.86 0.24
CA ILE A 97 13.31 2.81 0.89
C ILE A 97 13.99 4.18 0.95
N GLU A 98 13.29 5.18 0.45
CA GLU A 98 13.70 6.56 0.46
C GLU A 98 12.83 7.41 1.40
N PHE A 99 13.23 8.65 1.67
CA PHE A 99 12.45 9.54 2.53
C PHE A 99 11.02 9.75 2.05
N THR A 100 10.82 9.87 0.73
CA THR A 100 9.49 10.03 0.13
C THR A 100 8.55 8.86 0.39
N ASP A 101 9.08 7.66 0.58
CA ASP A 101 8.31 6.45 0.89
C ASP A 101 7.79 6.46 2.34
N LEU A 102 8.38 7.30 3.19
CA LEU A 102 8.01 7.55 4.58
C LEU A 102 7.07 8.76 4.73
N CYS A 103 6.50 9.23 3.64
CA CYS A 103 5.61 10.37 3.59
C CYS A 103 4.21 9.95 3.12
N GLU A 104 3.21 10.25 3.94
CA GLU A 104 1.82 9.92 3.69
C GLU A 104 1.04 11.13 3.18
N THR A 105 0.33 11.00 2.07
CA THR A 105 -0.61 12.02 1.61
C THR A 105 -1.96 11.82 2.29
N LYS A 106 -2.40 12.82 3.05
CA LYS A 106 -3.71 12.83 3.69
C LYS A 106 -4.59 13.89 3.06
N THR A 107 -5.85 13.53 2.80
CA THR A 107 -6.84 14.41 2.18
C THR A 107 -8.14 14.39 2.94
N VAL A 108 -8.87 15.50 2.88
CA VAL A 108 -10.23 15.60 3.40
C VAL A 108 -11.18 16.16 2.33
N SER A 109 -12.34 15.53 2.19
CA SER A 109 -13.35 15.94 1.20
C SER A 109 -14.09 17.22 1.59
N LYS A 110 -14.20 17.49 2.89
CA LYS A 110 -14.86 18.68 3.46
C LYS A 110 -14.03 19.24 4.60
N GLY A 111 -14.10 20.56 4.80
CA GLY A 111 -13.35 21.28 5.81
C GLY A 111 -11.85 21.34 5.47
N ALA A 112 -11.04 21.31 6.49
CA ALA A 112 -9.58 21.34 6.39
C ALA A 112 -8.92 20.38 7.38
N ILE A 113 -7.64 20.11 7.13
CA ILE A 113 -6.72 19.40 8.01
C ILE A 113 -6.05 20.45 8.92
N TYR A 114 -5.86 20.07 10.16
CA TYR A 114 -5.14 20.84 11.17
C TYR A 114 -4.12 19.95 11.88
N LEU A 115 -3.00 20.54 12.25
CA LEU A 115 -2.05 19.97 13.19
C LEU A 115 -2.28 20.59 14.56
N ASP A 116 -2.56 19.76 15.57
CA ASP A 116 -2.66 20.22 16.95
C ASP A 116 -1.38 19.93 17.71
N LYS A 117 -0.56 20.94 17.91
CA LYS A 117 0.71 20.91 18.66
C LYS A 117 0.43 21.08 20.15
N ASN A 118 -0.14 20.06 20.76
CA ASN A 118 -0.53 20.08 22.17
C ASN A 118 0.41 19.29 23.10
N GLU A 119 1.52 18.75 22.59
CA GLU A 119 2.41 17.85 23.36
C GLU A 119 3.00 18.52 24.62
N ASP A 120 3.36 19.80 24.48
CA ASP A 120 3.95 20.59 25.58
C ASP A 120 2.93 21.51 26.26
N LEU A 121 1.64 21.37 25.97
CA LEU A 121 0.58 22.17 26.56
C LEU A 121 -0.06 21.45 27.75
N PRO A 122 -0.64 22.20 28.71
CA PRO A 122 -1.50 21.62 29.75
C PRO A 122 -2.62 20.77 29.18
N GLU A 123 -3.08 19.78 29.95
CA GLU A 123 -4.17 18.90 29.56
C GLU A 123 -5.44 19.70 29.19
N GLY A 124 -5.96 19.42 27.98
CA GLY A 124 -7.15 20.11 27.45
C GLY A 124 -6.85 21.42 26.70
N GLU A 125 -5.62 21.87 26.66
CA GLU A 125 -5.21 22.98 25.81
C GLU A 125 -4.80 22.50 24.42
N HIS A 126 -5.10 23.32 23.41
CA HIS A 126 -4.90 23.00 21.99
C HIS A 126 -4.19 24.13 21.26
N ASN A 127 -3.36 23.76 20.28
CA ASN A 127 -2.72 24.70 19.36
C ASN A 127 -2.93 24.22 17.92
N TYR A 128 -4.06 24.63 17.33
CA TYR A 128 -4.46 24.23 15.98
C TYR A 128 -3.75 25.05 14.91
N ILE A 129 -2.94 24.38 14.10
CA ILE A 129 -2.27 24.96 12.93
C ILE A 129 -3.02 24.49 11.69
N PHE A 130 -3.53 25.44 10.89
CA PHE A 130 -4.22 25.17 9.66
C PHE A 130 -3.24 24.66 8.59
N VAL A 131 -3.60 23.54 7.90
CA VAL A 131 -2.82 23.00 6.78
C VAL A 131 -3.56 23.20 5.46
N GLY A 132 -4.83 22.85 5.39
CA GLY A 132 -5.61 22.89 4.15
C GLY A 132 -6.35 21.58 3.89
N ARG A 133 -6.74 21.31 2.66
CA ARG A 133 -7.51 20.11 2.29
C ARG A 133 -6.64 18.88 2.01
N VAL A 134 -5.40 19.09 1.70
CA VAL A 134 -4.40 18.06 1.39
C VAL A 134 -3.06 18.47 1.98
N GLY A 135 -2.32 17.49 2.46
CA GLY A 135 -0.96 17.66 2.93
C GLY A 135 -0.23 16.34 2.88
N GLN A 136 1.09 16.42 2.88
CA GLN A 136 1.97 15.26 2.98
C GLN A 136 2.66 15.28 4.34
N PHE A 137 2.59 14.17 5.06
CA PHE A 137 2.99 14.09 6.46
C PHE A 137 3.84 12.86 6.71
N CYS A 138 4.71 12.96 7.72
CA CYS A 138 5.42 11.81 8.28
C CYS A 138 4.91 11.55 9.70
N PRO A 139 4.70 10.27 10.08
CA PRO A 139 4.47 9.91 11.47
C PRO A 139 5.76 10.13 12.28
N ILE A 140 5.65 10.70 13.47
CA ILE A 140 6.79 11.11 14.30
C ILE A 140 6.73 10.36 15.64
N MET A 141 7.87 9.89 16.13
CA MET A 141 7.97 9.22 17.40
C MET A 141 7.45 10.12 18.55
N PRO A 142 6.77 9.54 19.56
CA PRO A 142 6.33 10.29 20.74
C PRO A 142 7.48 11.07 21.39
N GLY A 143 7.19 12.29 21.85
CA GLY A 143 8.19 13.17 22.49
C GLY A 143 9.18 13.83 21.52
N LYS A 144 8.92 13.77 20.21
CA LYS A 144 9.77 14.36 19.16
C LYS A 144 9.11 15.55 18.46
N GLY A 145 8.15 16.21 19.12
CA GLY A 145 7.51 17.42 18.62
C GLY A 145 6.46 17.23 17.53
N GLY A 146 5.96 16.01 17.35
CA GLY A 146 4.85 15.74 16.46
C GLY A 146 3.52 16.28 16.99
N ALA A 147 2.53 16.42 16.12
CA ALA A 147 1.21 16.95 16.40
C ALA A 147 0.11 15.90 16.15
N LEU A 148 -1.08 16.08 16.72
CA LEU A 148 -2.26 15.33 16.30
C LEU A 148 -2.71 15.82 14.93
N LEU A 149 -3.02 14.90 14.03
CA LEU A 149 -3.52 15.22 12.70
C LEU A 149 -5.05 15.13 12.70
N LEU A 150 -5.70 16.28 12.62
CA LEU A 150 -7.12 16.45 12.83
C LEU A 150 -7.80 17.02 11.59
N ARG A 151 -9.09 16.75 11.46
CA ARG A 151 -10.00 17.37 10.48
C ARG A 151 -11.20 17.98 11.18
N GLU A 152 -11.83 18.96 10.55
CA GLU A 152 -13.12 19.47 10.98
C GLU A 152 -14.20 18.38 10.91
N ALA A 153 -14.94 18.18 12.00
CA ALA A 153 -15.98 17.17 12.16
C ALA A 153 -17.37 17.75 12.38
N GLY A 154 -17.53 19.07 12.21
CA GLY A 154 -18.77 19.81 12.41
C GLY A 154 -18.66 20.87 13.51
N LEU A 155 -19.79 21.23 14.09
CA LEU A 155 -19.89 22.19 15.21
C LEU A 155 -20.40 21.47 16.46
N THR A 156 -20.00 21.98 17.60
CA THR A 156 -20.60 21.65 18.91
C THR A 156 -21.98 22.29 19.04
N ASP A 157 -22.73 21.92 20.05
CA ASP A 157 -24.03 22.53 20.39
C ASP A 157 -23.88 24.03 20.72
N THR A 158 -22.67 24.45 21.12
CA THR A 158 -22.31 25.86 21.41
C THR A 158 -21.83 26.61 20.16
N GLY A 159 -21.78 25.96 18.97
CA GLY A 159 -21.34 26.57 17.73
C GLY A 159 -19.81 26.60 17.52
N GLU A 160 -19.05 25.98 18.40
CA GLU A 160 -17.61 25.85 18.25
C GLU A 160 -17.22 24.72 17.29
N ARG A 161 -16.04 24.82 16.66
CA ARG A 161 -15.55 23.78 15.75
C ARG A 161 -15.22 22.49 16.52
N LYS A 162 -15.73 21.38 16.01
CA LYS A 162 -15.41 20.05 16.50
C LYS A 162 -14.35 19.43 15.59
N TYR A 163 -13.38 18.78 16.19
CA TYR A 163 -12.29 18.10 15.50
C TYR A 163 -12.33 16.59 15.72
N ALA A 164 -11.85 15.84 14.73
CA ALA A 164 -11.66 14.40 14.80
C ALA A 164 -10.38 14.02 14.07
N SER A 165 -9.77 12.92 14.44
CA SER A 165 -8.58 12.43 13.74
C SER A 165 -8.85 12.23 12.25
N VAL A 166 -7.88 12.56 11.42
CA VAL A 166 -7.87 12.18 10.01
C VAL A 166 -7.82 10.65 9.92
N THR A 167 -8.45 10.07 8.91
CA THR A 167 -8.46 8.62 8.72
C THR A 167 -7.04 8.06 8.68
N GLY A 168 -6.78 7.00 9.46
CA GLY A 168 -5.47 6.38 9.58
C GLY A 168 -4.44 7.17 10.38
N ALA A 169 -4.79 8.33 10.96
CA ALA A 169 -3.84 9.15 11.71
C ALA A 169 -3.95 9.02 13.23
N LYS A 170 -5.00 8.32 13.71
CA LYS A 170 -5.22 8.11 15.15
C LYS A 170 -4.04 7.33 15.77
N ASP A 171 -3.73 7.64 17.02
CA ASP A 171 -2.70 7.01 17.82
C ASP A 171 -1.24 7.31 17.40
N TYR A 172 -1.05 8.18 16.41
CA TYR A 172 0.26 8.66 15.98
C TYR A 172 0.35 10.18 16.08
N ARG A 173 1.59 10.68 16.13
CA ARG A 173 1.94 12.08 15.98
C ARG A 173 2.46 12.33 14.58
N TRP A 174 2.26 13.53 14.05
CA TRP A 174 2.53 13.85 12.66
C TRP A 174 3.21 15.20 12.51
N LEU A 175 4.08 15.33 11.51
CA LEU A 175 4.57 16.61 11.00
C LEU A 175 4.43 16.62 9.47
N GLU A 176 4.34 17.81 8.90
CA GLU A 176 4.44 17.97 7.45
C GLU A 176 5.80 17.49 6.96
N SER A 177 5.82 16.75 5.86
CA SER A 177 7.05 16.15 5.31
C SER A 177 8.14 17.19 5.03
N GLU A 178 7.74 18.39 4.58
CA GLU A 178 8.66 19.51 4.37
C GLU A 178 9.34 19.95 5.68
N ALA A 179 8.58 20.04 6.77
CA ALA A 179 9.15 20.38 8.09
C ALA A 179 10.13 19.30 8.57
N VAL A 180 9.80 18.02 8.40
CA VAL A 180 10.67 16.89 8.74
C VAL A 180 12.00 16.97 7.95
N TYR A 181 11.91 17.27 6.66
CA TYR A 181 13.09 17.41 5.82
C TYR A 181 13.95 18.61 6.19
N GLN A 182 13.34 19.79 6.35
CA GLN A 182 14.05 21.04 6.69
C GLN A 182 14.70 20.99 8.08
N LEU A 183 14.05 20.34 9.04
CA LEU A 183 14.57 20.19 10.41
C LEU A 183 15.49 18.98 10.58
N GLN A 184 15.76 18.22 9.51
CA GLN A 184 16.59 17.02 9.52
C GLN A 184 16.11 15.96 10.52
N MET A 185 14.78 15.76 10.61
CA MET A 185 14.13 14.84 11.56
C MET A 185 13.83 13.46 10.97
N GLN A 186 14.50 13.02 9.92
CA GLN A 186 14.23 11.75 9.26
C GLN A 186 14.40 10.54 10.20
N GLU A 187 15.34 10.65 11.15
CA GLU A 187 15.58 9.60 12.16
C GLU A 187 14.48 9.56 13.26
N ASP A 188 13.68 10.63 13.38
CA ASP A 188 12.58 10.72 14.33
C ASP A 188 11.25 10.22 13.74
N ILE A 189 11.24 9.70 12.51
CA ILE A 189 10.07 9.11 11.89
C ILE A 189 9.68 7.83 12.62
N ASP A 190 8.41 7.70 12.96
CA ASP A 190 7.88 6.52 13.64
C ASP A 190 7.63 5.36 12.67
N LYS A 191 8.64 4.53 12.50
CA LYS A 191 8.59 3.37 11.61
C LYS A 191 7.56 2.32 12.02
N ARG A 192 7.07 2.33 13.28
CA ARG A 192 6.00 1.42 13.74
C ARG A 192 4.71 1.62 12.93
N TYR A 193 4.45 2.85 12.47
CA TYR A 193 3.33 3.13 11.58
C TYR A 193 3.43 2.30 10.29
N PHE A 194 4.55 2.37 9.61
CA PHE A 194 4.77 1.67 8.35
C PHE A 194 4.87 0.16 8.51
N ASN A 195 5.47 -0.31 9.60
CA ASN A 195 5.52 -1.74 9.91
C ASN A 195 4.11 -2.31 10.09
N ARG A 196 3.23 -1.60 10.77
CA ARG A 196 1.81 -2.01 10.87
C ARG A 196 1.14 -2.11 9.50
N GLU A 197 1.36 -1.16 8.60
CA GLU A 197 0.80 -1.21 7.23
C GLU A 197 1.34 -2.44 6.46
N VAL A 198 2.62 -2.77 6.66
CA VAL A 198 3.24 -3.99 6.10
C VAL A 198 2.57 -5.24 6.68
N ASP A 199 2.40 -5.31 8.01
CA ASP A 199 1.76 -6.45 8.69
C ASP A 199 0.32 -6.65 8.20
N GLU A 200 -0.45 -5.58 8.08
CA GLU A 200 -1.82 -5.62 7.56
C GLU A 200 -1.88 -6.14 6.12
N ALA A 201 -0.91 -5.75 5.27
CA ALA A 201 -0.82 -6.25 3.90
C ALA A 201 -0.45 -7.74 3.84
N VAL A 202 0.49 -8.18 4.68
CA VAL A 202 0.87 -9.60 4.82
C VAL A 202 -0.31 -10.43 5.32
N GLU A 203 -1.01 -9.96 6.35
CA GLU A 203 -2.19 -10.62 6.89
C GLU A 203 -3.30 -10.76 5.84
N GLU A 204 -3.53 -9.70 5.06
CA GLU A 204 -4.56 -9.72 4.01
C GLU A 204 -4.27 -10.78 2.94
N ILE A 205 -3.03 -10.86 2.44
CA ILE A 205 -2.63 -11.87 1.45
C ILE A 205 -2.68 -13.26 2.06
N SER A 206 -2.26 -13.42 3.32
CA SER A 206 -2.21 -14.71 4.02
C SER A 206 -3.59 -15.37 4.20
N LYS A 207 -4.68 -14.61 4.06
CA LYS A 207 -6.05 -15.18 4.02
C LYS A 207 -6.30 -16.06 2.80
N TYR A 208 -5.54 -15.87 1.74
CA TYR A 208 -5.73 -16.55 0.44
C TYR A 208 -4.68 -17.61 0.15
N GLY A 209 -3.58 -17.67 0.92
CA GLY A 209 -2.52 -18.66 0.73
C GLY A 209 -1.25 -18.35 1.53
N ASP A 210 -0.21 -19.15 1.31
CA ASP A 210 1.07 -18.93 1.94
C ASP A 210 1.77 -17.68 1.37
N PHE A 211 2.00 -16.70 2.22
CA PHE A 211 2.60 -15.43 1.83
C PHE A 211 4.04 -15.60 1.32
N ASN A 212 4.84 -16.43 1.98
CA ASN A 212 6.25 -16.63 1.62
C ASN A 212 6.38 -17.30 0.24
N TRP A 213 5.51 -18.28 -0.03
CA TRP A 213 5.42 -18.87 -1.36
C TRP A 213 5.00 -17.83 -2.40
N PHE A 214 4.02 -16.96 -2.05
CA PHE A 214 3.48 -15.97 -2.97
C PHE A 214 4.51 -14.91 -3.39
N VAL A 215 5.33 -14.40 -2.45
CA VAL A 215 6.33 -13.36 -2.72
C VAL A 215 7.71 -13.90 -3.03
N GLY A 216 8.01 -15.19 -2.71
CA GLY A 216 9.30 -15.80 -2.93
C GLY A 216 9.61 -15.95 -4.42
N ASP A 217 10.87 -15.78 -4.79
CA ASP A 217 11.37 -16.26 -6.07
C ASP A 217 11.72 -17.74 -5.91
N ASP A 218 11.47 -18.55 -6.94
CA ASP A 218 11.77 -19.97 -6.90
C ASP A 218 13.27 -20.17 -6.61
N GLY A 219 13.61 -20.59 -5.39
CA GLY A 219 14.98 -20.85 -4.95
C GLY A 219 15.67 -19.75 -4.14
N VAL A 220 15.02 -18.63 -3.88
CA VAL A 220 15.53 -17.60 -2.96
C VAL A 220 14.91 -17.81 -1.58
N ALA A 221 15.73 -17.72 -0.54
CA ALA A 221 15.27 -17.78 0.85
C ALA A 221 14.10 -16.83 1.09
N PRO A 222 13.12 -17.22 1.92
CA PRO A 222 12.00 -16.34 2.24
C PRO A 222 12.52 -14.99 2.73
N TRP A 223 11.80 -13.95 2.38
CA TRP A 223 12.13 -12.58 2.77
C TRP A 223 12.45 -12.51 4.26
N THR A 224 13.62 -11.99 4.58
CA THR A 224 13.96 -11.56 5.93
C THR A 224 13.77 -10.06 5.99
N ALA A 225 13.01 -9.59 6.98
CA ALA A 225 12.85 -8.15 7.18
C ALA A 225 14.22 -7.46 7.16
N PRO A 226 14.37 -6.33 6.48
CA PRO A 226 15.55 -5.49 6.70
C PRO A 226 15.62 -5.21 8.21
N ASP A 227 16.82 -4.95 8.76
CA ASP A 227 17.15 -4.76 10.20
C ASP A 227 16.28 -3.72 10.96
N LEU A 228 15.00 -3.73 10.70
CA LEU A 228 13.99 -3.03 11.47
C LEU A 228 13.55 -3.95 12.60
N PRO A 229 13.47 -3.48 13.84
CA PRO A 229 12.92 -4.30 14.91
C PRO A 229 11.51 -4.74 14.51
N TRP A 230 11.30 -6.04 14.48
CA TRP A 230 9.99 -6.61 14.24
C TRP A 230 9.00 -6.05 15.26
N SER A 231 7.78 -5.78 14.85
CA SER A 231 6.70 -5.60 15.82
C SER A 231 6.44 -6.94 16.51
N ASP A 232 5.89 -6.89 17.72
CA ASP A 232 5.53 -8.12 18.47
C ASP A 232 4.63 -9.05 17.65
N ALA A 233 3.76 -8.47 16.79
CA ALA A 233 2.89 -9.20 15.88
C ALA A 233 3.66 -9.89 14.74
N GLN A 234 4.71 -9.27 14.23
CA GLN A 234 5.59 -9.89 13.22
C GLN A 234 6.38 -11.07 13.81
N GLU A 235 6.88 -10.94 15.05
CA GLU A 235 7.54 -12.03 15.74
C GLU A 235 6.58 -13.19 16.03
N GLU A 236 5.34 -12.91 16.38
CA GLU A 236 4.32 -13.91 16.63
C GLU A 236 3.88 -14.61 15.34
N ALA A 237 3.69 -13.86 14.24
CA ALA A 237 3.40 -14.41 12.93
C ALA A 237 4.54 -15.31 12.44
N ALA A 238 5.81 -14.87 12.54
CA ALA A 238 6.98 -15.66 12.17
C ALA A 238 7.08 -16.96 12.99
N ARG A 239 6.80 -16.94 14.30
CA ARG A 239 6.77 -18.13 15.15
C ARG A 239 5.67 -19.12 14.77
N ASN A 240 4.53 -18.63 14.28
CA ASN A 240 3.41 -19.49 13.87
C ASN A 240 3.59 -20.11 12.48
N PHE A 241 4.47 -19.55 11.63
CA PHE A 241 4.83 -20.13 10.32
C PHE A 241 5.84 -21.27 10.41
N ASP A 242 6.70 -21.32 11.43
CA ASP A 242 7.71 -22.36 11.60
C ASP A 242 7.14 -23.71 12.14
N VAL A 243 5.84 -23.84 12.35
CA VAL A 243 5.20 -25.01 12.99
C VAL A 243 4.28 -25.81 12.05
N ARG A 244 4.42 -25.67 10.71
CA ARG A 244 3.64 -26.50 9.78
C ARG A 244 4.50 -27.16 8.71
#